data_13efd59af7e224ec811b1ea45328354e
#
_entry.id   13efd59af7e224ec811b1ea45328354e
#
_cell.length_a   1.000
_cell.length_b   1.000
_cell.length_c   1.000
_cell.angle_alpha   90.00
_cell.angle_beta   90.00
_cell.angle_gamma   90.00
#
_symmetry.space_group_name_H-M   'P 1'
#
loop_
_entity.id
_entity.type
_entity.pdbx_description
1 polymer ?
#
loop_
_entity_poly.entity_id
_entity_poly.type
_entity_poly.pdbx_seq_one_letter_code
_entity_poly.pdbx_strand_id
1 'polypeptide(L)'
;MKFQNCFIDEDGNVWKTKSLIEHSKDIPVRIFNLWDISLDEVLRWQLTTVHDYCVHYTRVKNADLTVPIILRDDGYVMDGWHRVIKAMVTGVKELPCRRFKVNPPPDFKAE
;
A
#
# COMPACT_ATOMS: atom_id res chain seq x y z
N MET A 1 -18.57 -5.25 -1.77
CA MET A 1 -17.55 -5.32 -0.72
C MET A 1 -16.52 -4.23 -0.94
N LYS A 2 -16.20 -3.50 0.09
CA LYS A 2 -15.17 -2.46 0.00
C LYS A 2 -13.85 -3.04 0.46
N PHE A 3 -12.81 -2.92 -0.36
CA PHE A 3 -11.49 -3.41 -0.05
C PHE A 3 -10.62 -2.31 0.57
N GLN A 4 -11.23 -1.54 1.49
CA GLN A 4 -10.52 -0.53 2.24
C GLN A 4 -9.81 -1.18 3.43
N ASN A 5 -8.64 -0.67 3.77
CA ASN A 5 -7.85 -1.16 4.89
C ASN A 5 -7.45 -2.62 4.77
N CYS A 6 -7.25 -3.09 3.55
CA CYS A 6 -6.71 -4.42 3.29
C CYS A 6 -6.01 -4.48 1.94
N PHE A 7 -5.13 -5.47 1.80
CA PHE A 7 -4.49 -5.82 0.55
C PHE A 7 -5.04 -7.18 0.09
N ILE A 8 -5.36 -7.30 -1.19
CA ILE A 8 -5.82 -8.55 -1.80
C ILE A 8 -4.89 -8.87 -2.94
N ASP A 9 -4.33 -10.08 -2.93
CA ASP A 9 -3.46 -10.51 -4.02
C ASP A 9 -4.25 -11.14 -5.17
N GLU A 10 -3.53 -11.58 -6.19
CA GLU A 10 -4.09 -12.16 -7.40
C GLU A 10 -4.83 -13.48 -7.16
N ASP A 11 -4.55 -14.15 -6.06
CA ASP A 11 -5.18 -15.43 -5.69
C ASP A 11 -6.34 -15.26 -4.70
N GLY A 12 -6.66 -14.02 -4.33
CA GLY A 12 -7.74 -13.72 -3.41
C GLY A 12 -7.34 -13.78 -1.93
N ASN A 13 -6.06 -13.91 -1.64
CA ASN A 13 -5.59 -13.84 -0.25
C ASN A 13 -5.71 -12.41 0.25
N VAL A 14 -6.19 -12.23 1.48
CA VAL A 14 -6.47 -10.92 2.05
C VAL A 14 -5.64 -10.70 3.30
N TRP A 15 -4.96 -9.57 3.36
CA TRP A 15 -4.26 -9.08 4.55
C TRP A 15 -4.89 -7.77 4.98
N LYS A 16 -5.38 -7.73 6.20
CA LYS A 16 -5.87 -6.47 6.77
C LYS A 16 -4.68 -5.55 7.05
N THR A 17 -4.85 -4.25 6.84
CA THR A 17 -3.80 -3.26 7.11
C THR A 17 -3.27 -3.38 8.53
N LYS A 18 -4.16 -3.57 9.50
CA LYS A 18 -3.79 -3.77 10.90
C LYS A 18 -2.82 -4.94 11.08
N SER A 19 -3.09 -6.06 10.41
CA SER A 19 -2.22 -7.24 10.45
C SER A 19 -0.87 -6.96 9.79
N LEU A 20 -0.86 -6.26 8.66
CA LEU A 20 0.38 -5.89 7.98
C LEU A 20 1.26 -5.01 8.85
N ILE A 21 0.68 -4.04 9.54
CA ILE A 21 1.42 -3.17 10.46
C ILE A 21 2.06 -4.00 11.57
N GLU A 22 1.28 -4.92 12.17
CA GLU A 22 1.78 -5.77 13.24
C GLU A 22 2.90 -6.70 12.79
N HIS A 23 2.72 -7.37 11.63
CA HIS A 23 3.73 -8.29 11.10
C HIS A 23 5.01 -7.59 10.64
N SER A 24 4.93 -6.33 10.24
CA SER A 24 6.08 -5.59 9.68
C SER A 24 6.82 -4.73 10.72
N LYS A 25 6.32 -4.62 11.94
CA LYS A 25 6.83 -3.66 12.93
C LYS A 25 8.32 -3.82 13.26
N ASP A 26 8.85 -5.04 13.16
CA ASP A 26 10.25 -5.33 13.45
C ASP A 26 11.16 -5.30 12.22
N ILE A 27 10.59 -5.04 11.04
CA ILE A 27 11.37 -4.92 9.81
C ILE A 27 12.01 -3.54 9.79
N PRO A 28 13.34 -3.44 9.59
CA PRO A 28 14.00 -2.14 9.50
C PRO A 28 13.44 -1.31 8.34
N VAL A 29 13.24 -0.02 8.59
CA VAL A 29 12.86 0.92 7.53
C VAL A 29 14.07 1.16 6.64
N ARG A 30 13.85 1.09 5.33
CA ARG A 30 14.86 1.42 4.31
C ARG A 30 14.27 2.45 3.36
N ILE A 31 15.14 3.27 2.77
CA ILE A 31 14.71 4.22 1.75
C ILE A 31 14.74 3.52 0.40
N PHE A 32 13.59 3.51 -0.27
CA PHE A 32 13.45 2.94 -1.60
C PHE A 32 13.24 4.04 -2.61
N ASN A 33 13.89 3.92 -3.77
CA ASN A 33 13.56 4.75 -4.92
C ASN A 33 12.21 4.28 -5.46
N LEU A 34 11.37 5.20 -5.94
CA LEU A 34 10.06 4.84 -6.49
C LEU A 34 10.15 3.81 -7.62
N TRP A 35 11.26 3.83 -8.39
CA TRP A 35 11.48 2.85 -9.46
C TRP A 35 11.73 1.42 -8.95
N ASP A 36 12.04 1.26 -7.66
CA ASP A 36 12.23 -0.05 -7.03
C ASP A 36 10.92 -0.60 -6.45
N ILE A 37 9.83 0.15 -6.58
CA ILE A 37 8.49 -0.24 -6.15
C ILE A 37 7.71 -0.62 -7.41
N SER A 38 6.98 -1.73 -7.38
CA SER A 38 6.14 -2.11 -8.50
C SER A 38 4.97 -1.13 -8.63
N LEU A 39 4.92 -0.39 -9.73
CA LEU A 39 3.88 0.60 -10.00
C LEU A 39 2.81 0.09 -10.96
N ASP A 40 2.94 -1.16 -11.41
CA ASP A 40 2.00 -1.75 -12.38
C ASP A 40 0.79 -2.41 -11.72
N GLU A 41 0.65 -2.26 -10.41
CA GLU A 41 -0.46 -2.83 -9.66
C GLU A 41 -1.78 -2.18 -10.03
N VAL A 42 -2.79 -2.99 -10.28
CA VAL A 42 -4.14 -2.49 -10.51
C VAL A 42 -4.77 -2.20 -9.14
N LEU A 43 -5.11 -0.94 -8.90
CA LEU A 43 -5.75 -0.53 -7.66
C LEU A 43 -7.19 -1.06 -7.61
N ARG A 44 -7.55 -1.68 -6.49
CA ARG A 44 -8.88 -2.22 -6.28
C ARG A 44 -9.80 -1.24 -5.56
N TRP A 45 -9.55 0.04 -5.74
CA TRP A 45 -10.40 1.09 -5.19
C TRP A 45 -11.66 1.19 -6.04
N GLN A 46 -12.81 1.26 -5.37
CA GLN A 46 -14.07 1.46 -6.07
C GLN A 46 -14.31 2.96 -6.25
N LEU A 47 -13.81 3.51 -7.36
CA LEU A 47 -13.93 4.93 -7.68
C LEU A 47 -15.03 5.10 -8.73
N THR A 48 -16.27 5.13 -8.30
CA THR A 48 -17.44 5.18 -9.18
C THR A 48 -18.09 6.56 -9.21
N THR A 49 -18.13 7.24 -8.07
CA THR A 49 -18.79 8.54 -7.94
C THR A 49 -17.78 9.65 -7.75
N VAL A 50 -18.22 10.89 -7.97
CA VAL A 50 -17.40 12.06 -7.68
C VAL A 50 -16.98 12.05 -6.20
N HIS A 51 -17.90 11.65 -5.33
CA HIS A 51 -17.59 11.55 -3.90
C HIS A 51 -16.43 10.57 -3.64
N ASP A 52 -16.43 9.41 -4.30
CA ASP A 52 -15.35 8.43 -4.15
C ASP A 52 -13.99 9.03 -4.54
N TYR A 53 -13.94 9.72 -5.68
CA TYR A 53 -12.71 10.39 -6.12
C TYR A 53 -12.26 11.45 -5.13
N CYS A 54 -13.20 12.25 -4.60
CA CYS A 54 -12.87 13.28 -3.61
C CYS A 54 -12.30 12.69 -2.32
N VAL A 55 -12.86 11.59 -1.86
CA VAL A 55 -12.37 10.90 -0.65
C VAL A 55 -10.93 10.44 -0.85
N HIS A 56 -10.63 9.77 -1.97
CA HIS A 56 -9.28 9.28 -2.24
C HIS A 56 -8.31 10.42 -2.51
N TYR A 57 -8.73 11.46 -3.23
CA TYR A 57 -7.90 12.65 -3.44
C TYR A 57 -7.51 13.30 -2.13
N THR A 58 -8.45 13.42 -1.20
CA THR A 58 -8.19 13.98 0.13
C THR A 58 -7.17 13.14 0.90
N ARG A 59 -7.28 11.81 0.82
CA ARG A 59 -6.30 10.90 1.45
C ARG A 59 -4.91 11.06 0.84
N VAL A 60 -4.82 11.21 -0.48
CA VAL A 60 -3.55 11.47 -1.15
C VAL A 60 -2.97 12.79 -0.67
N LYS A 61 -3.77 13.85 -0.69
CA LYS A 61 -3.34 15.19 -0.27
C LYS A 61 -2.82 15.21 1.16
N ASN A 62 -3.48 14.50 2.06
CA ASN A 62 -3.16 14.49 3.48
C ASN A 62 -2.20 13.36 3.89
N ALA A 63 -1.76 12.54 2.94
CA ALA A 63 -0.87 11.42 3.25
C ALA A 63 0.46 11.92 3.86
N ASP A 64 0.93 11.22 4.87
CA ASP A 64 2.19 11.52 5.54
C ASP A 64 3.30 10.65 4.95
N LEU A 65 4.19 11.26 4.18
CA LEU A 65 5.27 10.54 3.49
C LEU A 65 6.37 10.05 4.43
N THR A 66 6.33 10.40 5.71
CA THR A 66 7.29 9.88 6.70
C THR A 66 6.87 8.53 7.25
N VAL A 67 5.62 8.12 7.06
CA VAL A 67 5.12 6.82 7.48
C VAL A 67 5.57 5.76 6.47
N PRO A 68 6.24 4.68 6.92
CA PRO A 68 6.76 3.68 5.98
C PRO A 68 5.69 2.98 5.17
N ILE A 69 5.99 2.78 3.89
CA ILE A 69 5.19 1.95 2.99
C ILE A 69 5.47 0.48 3.33
N ILE A 70 4.47 -0.38 3.26
CA ILE A 70 4.66 -1.82 3.48
C ILE A 70 4.63 -2.52 2.13
N LEU A 71 5.72 -3.23 1.83
CA LEU A 71 5.91 -3.92 0.56
C LEU A 71 5.90 -5.44 0.74
N ARG A 72 5.28 -6.11 -0.23
CA ARG A 72 5.39 -7.57 -0.39
C ARG A 72 6.84 -7.94 -0.73
N ASP A 73 7.18 -9.21 -0.65
CA ASP A 73 8.55 -9.70 -0.90
C ASP A 73 9.06 -9.37 -2.31
N ASP A 74 8.15 -9.19 -3.26
CA ASP A 74 8.45 -8.87 -4.67
C ASP A 74 8.36 -7.36 -4.97
N GLY A 75 8.13 -6.53 -3.96
CA GLY A 75 8.09 -5.08 -4.14
C GLY A 75 6.72 -4.48 -4.42
N TYR A 76 5.66 -5.30 -4.50
CA TYR A 76 4.31 -4.76 -4.61
C TYR A 76 3.89 -4.07 -3.32
N VAL A 77 3.17 -2.96 -3.45
CA VAL A 77 2.68 -2.19 -2.31
C VAL A 77 1.51 -2.93 -1.67
N MET A 78 1.67 -3.32 -0.40
CA MET A 78 0.59 -3.90 0.39
C MET A 78 -0.17 -2.84 1.17
N ASP A 79 0.52 -1.79 1.61
CA ASP A 79 -0.09 -0.66 2.30
C ASP A 79 0.68 0.61 1.96
N GLY A 80 -0.06 1.66 1.61
CA GLY A 80 0.54 2.97 1.39
C GLY A 80 0.37 3.54 -0.01
N TRP A 81 -0.58 3.06 -0.83
CA TRP A 81 -0.78 3.59 -2.18
C TRP A 81 -1.05 5.09 -2.20
N HIS A 82 -1.78 5.64 -1.21
CA HIS A 82 -2.00 7.09 -1.16
C HIS A 82 -0.69 7.86 -1.00
N ARG A 83 0.25 7.31 -0.23
CA ARG A 83 1.59 7.90 -0.05
C ARG A 83 2.42 7.79 -1.31
N VAL A 84 2.37 6.65 -2.00
CA VAL A 84 3.07 6.45 -3.28
C VAL A 84 2.55 7.44 -4.32
N ILE A 85 1.22 7.55 -4.45
CA ILE A 85 0.62 8.48 -5.42
C ILE A 85 1.02 9.93 -5.09
N LYS A 86 0.95 10.32 -3.82
CA LYS A 86 1.36 11.66 -3.41
C LYS A 86 2.82 11.93 -3.77
N ALA A 87 3.71 10.99 -3.49
CA ALA A 87 5.12 11.14 -3.83
C ALA A 87 5.31 11.37 -5.33
N MET A 88 4.63 10.57 -6.16
CA MET A 88 4.72 10.71 -7.61
C MET A 88 4.24 12.07 -8.09
N VAL A 89 3.08 12.53 -7.63
CA VAL A 89 2.52 13.80 -8.12
C VAL A 89 3.22 15.02 -7.56
N THR A 90 3.93 14.89 -6.44
CA THR A 90 4.68 16.01 -5.85
C THR A 90 6.17 15.98 -6.17
N GLY A 91 6.63 14.99 -6.95
CA GLY A 91 8.03 14.89 -7.38
C GLY A 91 8.99 14.33 -6.34
N VAL A 92 8.47 13.71 -5.29
CA VAL A 92 9.30 12.99 -4.31
C VAL A 92 9.73 11.67 -4.93
N LYS A 93 11.04 11.38 -4.91
CA LYS A 93 11.60 10.23 -5.62
C LYS A 93 11.91 9.05 -4.73
N GLU A 94 11.94 9.24 -3.42
CA GLU A 94 12.31 8.21 -2.46
C GLU A 94 11.31 8.18 -1.30
N LEU A 95 11.03 6.97 -0.81
CA LEU A 95 10.09 6.77 0.30
C LEU A 95 10.66 5.77 1.30
N PRO A 96 10.36 5.96 2.60
CA PRO A 96 10.68 4.94 3.58
C PRO A 96 9.77 3.73 3.40
N CYS A 97 10.33 2.54 3.41
CA CYS A 97 9.58 1.30 3.22
C CYS A 97 10.05 0.21 4.15
N ARG A 98 9.14 -0.71 4.44
CA ARG A 98 9.43 -1.99 5.10
C ARG A 98 9.01 -3.09 4.12
N ARG A 99 9.95 -3.92 3.69
CA ARG A 99 9.65 -5.00 2.74
C ARG A 99 9.80 -6.35 3.44
N PHE A 100 8.79 -7.19 3.30
CA PHE A 100 8.86 -8.55 3.81
C PHE A 100 9.90 -9.36 3.04
N LYS A 101 10.68 -10.15 3.75
CA LYS A 101 11.50 -11.21 3.13
C LYS A 101 10.65 -12.44 2.86
N VAL A 102 9.77 -12.75 3.80
CA VAL A 102 8.78 -13.81 3.70
C VAL A 102 7.45 -13.16 4.05
N ASN A 103 6.48 -13.26 3.14
CA ASN A 103 5.17 -12.65 3.35
C ASN A 103 4.48 -13.33 4.53
N PRO A 104 3.80 -12.56 5.40
CA PRO A 104 3.03 -13.17 6.48
C PRO A 104 1.85 -13.95 5.91
N PRO A 105 1.32 -14.92 6.66
CA PRO A 105 0.12 -15.64 6.21
C PRO A 105 -1.05 -14.66 6.09
N PRO A 106 -1.92 -14.84 5.08
CA PRO A 106 -3.09 -13.96 4.94
C PRO A 106 -4.07 -14.15 6.10
N ASP A 107 -4.85 -13.12 6.37
CA ASP A 107 -5.89 -13.20 7.40
C ASP A 107 -7.02 -14.13 6.96
N PHE A 108 -7.37 -14.10 5.69
CA PHE A 108 -8.37 -15.00 5.11
C PHE A 108 -8.28 -14.96 3.58
N LYS A 109 -9.08 -15.81 2.95
CA LYS A 109 -9.17 -15.83 1.48
C LYS A 109 -10.54 -15.34 1.06
N ALA A 110 -10.57 -14.34 0.18
CA ALA A 110 -11.80 -13.82 -0.38
C ALA A 110 -12.34 -14.81 -1.44
N GLU A 111 -13.65 -15.04 -1.40
CA GLU A 111 -14.34 -15.88 -2.38
C GLU A 111 -15.05 -15.04 -3.44
#